data_95d907e9faf2658b566185738a9fa65e
#
_entry.id   95d907e9faf2658b566185738a9fa65e
#
_cell.length_a   1.000
_cell.length_b   1.000
_cell.length_c   1.000
_cell.angle_alpha   90.00
_cell.angle_beta   90.00
_cell.angle_gamma   90.00
#
_symmetry.space_group_name_H-M   'P 1'
#
loop_
_entity.id
_entity.type
_entity.pdbx_description
1 polymer ?
#
loop_
_entity_poly.entity_id
_entity_poly.type
_entity_poly.pdbx_seq_one_letter_code
_entity_poly.pdbx_strand_id
1 'polypeptide(L)'
;VLEREDGYDVVLDQTMFYPEGGGQPADTGTLSTDDATVEVTHVREVDGVVLHRTDGSPGKGEFVRGAIDGTRRRRLMAHHTATHIVGYAAREVLGEHVRQAGAQKGTDSSRFDIRHYERISREEVKRIERVANDLVTDNIAVTQEWPDRRDAEDEYGFDLYQGGIPPGETLRLIHVADDVQACAGTHVLRTGDVGAIKILSTERVQDGVERLVFAAGDAAIEATQRTEDALYSAAETFDVSPQEVPDTATRFFEEWKERGKQIEELKEQLAAVRAQGDDAGEEIDLGDATAVVQRVDADMDELRATANALVEEGSVAVLGSGLDGATFVVAVPDGVDVDAGAVVGELADRVGGGGGGPPDFAQGGGPDAEALDDALDDAGDVLRRLSEA
;
A
#
# COMPACT_ATOMS: atom_id res chain seq x y z
N VAL A 1 -16.32 -37.51 -18.61
CA VAL A 1 -15.65 -36.36 -19.22
C VAL A 1 -16.70 -35.49 -19.85
N LEU A 2 -16.73 -34.20 -19.55
CA LEU A 2 -17.63 -33.18 -20.08
C LEU A 2 -16.76 -32.07 -20.73
N GLU A 3 -17.00 -31.82 -22.01
CA GLU A 3 -16.33 -30.74 -22.75
C GLU A 3 -16.88 -29.37 -22.32
N ARG A 4 -16.01 -28.37 -22.25
CA ARG A 4 -16.29 -26.97 -21.91
C ARG A 4 -15.59 -26.06 -22.92
N GLU A 5 -15.93 -24.77 -22.91
CA GLU A 5 -15.29 -23.79 -23.80
C GLU A 5 -13.77 -23.75 -23.64
N ASP A 6 -13.28 -23.91 -22.39
CA ASP A 6 -11.86 -23.79 -22.02
C ASP A 6 -11.27 -25.10 -21.47
N GLY A 7 -11.57 -26.24 -22.04
CA GLY A 7 -11.06 -27.55 -21.61
C GLY A 7 -12.15 -28.53 -21.22
N TYR A 8 -11.89 -29.35 -20.21
CA TYR A 8 -12.77 -30.45 -19.84
C TYR A 8 -13.02 -30.50 -18.34
N ASP A 9 -14.24 -30.91 -17.93
CA ASP A 9 -14.51 -31.34 -16.56
C ASP A 9 -14.48 -32.88 -16.53
N VAL A 10 -13.56 -33.44 -15.76
CA VAL A 10 -13.37 -34.88 -15.60
C VAL A 10 -13.88 -35.30 -14.23
N VAL A 11 -14.76 -36.32 -14.22
CA VAL A 11 -15.20 -36.98 -12.98
C VAL A 11 -14.51 -38.33 -12.90
N LEU A 12 -13.95 -38.65 -11.76
CA LEU A 12 -13.26 -39.89 -11.41
C LEU A 12 -14.14 -40.69 -10.42
N ASP A 13 -14.02 -42.02 -10.43
CA ASP A 13 -14.64 -42.90 -9.44
C ASP A 13 -14.01 -42.71 -8.04
N GLN A 14 -12.73 -42.42 -8.00
CA GLN A 14 -11.98 -42.08 -6.80
C GLN A 14 -10.98 -40.95 -7.08
N THR A 15 -10.78 -40.08 -6.09
CA THR A 15 -9.79 -39.00 -6.23
C THR A 15 -9.15 -38.66 -4.89
N MET A 16 -7.86 -38.30 -4.96
CA MET A 16 -7.13 -37.70 -3.84
C MET A 16 -6.85 -36.21 -4.05
N PHE A 17 -7.31 -35.66 -5.19
CA PHE A 17 -7.25 -34.22 -5.43
C PHE A 17 -8.23 -33.51 -4.49
N TYR A 18 -7.74 -32.51 -3.78
CA TYR A 18 -8.55 -31.69 -2.89
C TYR A 18 -9.34 -30.65 -3.72
N PRO A 19 -10.68 -30.66 -3.63
CA PRO A 19 -11.49 -29.61 -4.22
C PRO A 19 -11.35 -28.31 -3.40
N GLU A 20 -11.44 -27.15 -4.05
CA GLU A 20 -11.45 -25.87 -3.36
C GLU A 20 -12.56 -25.83 -2.31
N GLY A 21 -12.19 -25.46 -1.06
CA GLY A 21 -13.15 -25.40 0.04
C GLY A 21 -12.52 -24.92 1.34
N GLY A 22 -13.33 -24.38 2.25
CA GLY A 22 -12.88 -23.93 3.57
C GLY A 22 -11.76 -22.89 3.55
N GLY A 23 -11.67 -22.10 2.47
CA GLY A 23 -10.60 -21.12 2.25
C GLY A 23 -9.26 -21.74 1.84
N GLN A 24 -9.21 -23.03 1.55
CA GLN A 24 -8.05 -23.69 0.94
C GLN A 24 -8.27 -23.82 -0.57
N PRO A 25 -7.33 -23.35 -1.42
CA PRO A 25 -7.39 -23.54 -2.87
C PRO A 25 -7.32 -25.01 -3.27
N ALA A 26 -7.85 -25.32 -4.44
CA ALA A 26 -7.78 -26.64 -5.05
C ALA A 26 -6.34 -27.10 -5.28
N ASP A 27 -6.17 -28.42 -5.32
CA ASP A 27 -4.97 -29.02 -5.86
C ASP A 27 -4.88 -28.83 -7.37
N THR A 28 -3.65 -28.89 -7.86
CA THR A 28 -3.29 -29.03 -9.27
C THR A 28 -2.44 -30.29 -9.46
N GLY A 29 -2.23 -30.68 -10.72
CA GLY A 29 -1.41 -31.85 -11.02
C GLY A 29 -1.72 -32.40 -12.41
N THR A 30 -1.66 -33.73 -12.58
CA THR A 30 -1.89 -34.36 -13.89
C THR A 30 -2.75 -35.61 -13.77
N LEU A 31 -3.48 -35.91 -14.84
CA LEU A 31 -4.12 -37.19 -15.09
C LEU A 31 -3.46 -37.85 -16.30
N SER A 32 -2.92 -39.07 -16.14
CA SER A 32 -2.22 -39.78 -17.22
C SER A 32 -2.89 -41.07 -17.50
N THR A 33 -3.03 -41.40 -18.79
CA THR A 33 -3.35 -42.72 -19.37
C THR A 33 -2.09 -43.28 -20.03
N ASP A 34 -2.19 -44.44 -20.69
CA ASP A 34 -1.06 -44.98 -21.44
C ASP A 34 -0.72 -44.12 -22.68
N ASP A 35 -1.71 -43.38 -23.20
CA ASP A 35 -1.58 -42.63 -24.45
C ASP A 35 -1.50 -41.11 -24.29
N ALA A 36 -1.94 -40.57 -23.13
CA ALA A 36 -2.05 -39.12 -22.91
C ALA A 36 -1.77 -38.72 -21.47
N THR A 37 -1.27 -37.49 -21.30
CA THR A 37 -1.20 -36.81 -20.01
C THR A 37 -1.86 -35.44 -20.16
N VAL A 38 -2.79 -35.11 -19.27
CA VAL A 38 -3.49 -33.83 -19.24
C VAL A 38 -3.26 -33.15 -17.90
N GLU A 39 -3.23 -31.81 -17.89
CA GLU A 39 -3.04 -31.03 -16.68
C GLU A 39 -4.36 -30.83 -15.94
N VAL A 40 -4.36 -31.02 -14.63
CA VAL A 40 -5.44 -30.62 -13.73
C VAL A 40 -5.15 -29.22 -13.22
N THR A 41 -5.87 -28.24 -13.73
CA THR A 41 -5.67 -26.83 -13.41
C THR A 41 -6.51 -26.36 -12.23
N HIS A 42 -7.63 -27.03 -11.96
CA HIS A 42 -8.54 -26.70 -10.84
C HIS A 42 -9.39 -27.90 -10.47
N VAL A 43 -9.78 -27.98 -9.20
CA VAL A 43 -10.68 -29.01 -8.67
C VAL A 43 -11.77 -28.35 -7.84
N ARG A 44 -13.02 -28.70 -8.07
CA ARG A 44 -14.17 -28.20 -7.32
C ARG A 44 -15.18 -29.30 -7.07
N GLU A 45 -16.01 -29.12 -6.07
CA GLU A 45 -17.11 -29.99 -5.76
C GLU A 45 -18.45 -29.32 -6.13
N VAL A 46 -19.32 -30.05 -6.80
CA VAL A 46 -20.67 -29.61 -7.16
C VAL A 46 -21.62 -30.74 -6.84
N ASP A 47 -22.57 -30.53 -5.96
CA ASP A 47 -23.57 -31.51 -5.53
C ASP A 47 -22.98 -32.88 -5.10
N GLY A 48 -21.84 -32.83 -4.38
CA GLY A 48 -21.14 -34.04 -3.91
C GLY A 48 -20.28 -34.73 -4.98
N VAL A 49 -20.17 -34.15 -6.19
CA VAL A 49 -19.34 -34.67 -7.28
C VAL A 49 -18.09 -33.84 -7.43
N VAL A 50 -16.91 -34.46 -7.34
CA VAL A 50 -15.64 -33.79 -7.57
C VAL A 50 -15.34 -33.68 -9.07
N LEU A 51 -15.22 -32.44 -9.54
CA LEU A 51 -14.92 -32.07 -10.93
C LEU A 51 -13.48 -31.63 -11.05
N HIS A 52 -12.69 -32.29 -11.89
CA HIS A 52 -11.32 -31.93 -12.20
C HIS A 52 -11.32 -31.15 -13.52
N ARG A 53 -10.96 -29.86 -13.51
CA ARG A 53 -10.77 -29.06 -14.72
C ARG A 53 -9.42 -29.43 -15.33
N THR A 54 -9.46 -29.86 -16.60
CA THR A 54 -8.26 -30.26 -17.34
C THR A 54 -8.15 -29.52 -18.66
N ASP A 55 -6.91 -29.35 -19.14
CA ASP A 55 -6.58 -28.73 -20.43
C ASP A 55 -6.85 -29.63 -21.62
N GLY A 56 -7.00 -30.94 -21.39
CA GLY A 56 -7.31 -31.96 -22.41
C GLY A 56 -8.23 -33.05 -21.86
N SER A 57 -8.68 -33.93 -22.75
CA SER A 57 -9.49 -35.12 -22.41
C SER A 57 -8.59 -36.34 -22.20
N PRO A 58 -8.64 -37.00 -21.02
CA PRO A 58 -7.94 -38.28 -20.83
C PRO A 58 -8.68 -39.49 -21.48
N GLY A 59 -9.82 -39.25 -22.12
CA GLY A 59 -10.69 -40.31 -22.62
C GLY A 59 -11.81 -40.70 -21.66
N LYS A 60 -12.97 -41.08 -22.21
CA LYS A 60 -14.11 -41.50 -21.41
C LYS A 60 -14.03 -42.99 -21.12
N GLY A 61 -14.10 -43.35 -19.83
CA GLY A 61 -14.04 -44.72 -19.35
C GLY A 61 -12.63 -45.30 -19.28
N GLU A 62 -11.61 -44.48 -19.49
CA GLU A 62 -10.22 -44.85 -19.39
C GLU A 62 -9.79 -44.94 -17.90
N PHE A 63 -8.84 -45.81 -17.62
CA PHE A 63 -8.17 -45.85 -16.36
C PHE A 63 -7.10 -44.76 -16.33
N VAL A 64 -7.16 -43.86 -15.32
CA VAL A 64 -6.22 -42.76 -15.22
C VAL A 64 -5.39 -42.89 -13.93
N ARG A 65 -4.13 -42.48 -14.03
CA ARG A 65 -3.28 -42.25 -12.85
C ARG A 65 -3.25 -40.76 -12.54
N GLY A 66 -3.76 -40.37 -11.37
CA GLY A 66 -3.67 -38.99 -10.85
C GLY A 66 -2.33 -38.75 -10.14
N ALA A 67 -1.66 -37.67 -10.48
CA ALA A 67 -0.47 -37.18 -9.77
C ALA A 67 -0.69 -35.73 -9.33
N ILE A 68 -0.81 -35.50 -8.02
CA ILE A 68 -0.99 -34.18 -7.41
C ILE A 68 0.36 -33.46 -7.42
N ASP A 69 0.36 -32.13 -7.66
CA ASP A 69 1.53 -31.29 -7.40
C ASP A 69 1.89 -31.33 -5.91
N GLY A 70 2.88 -32.15 -5.59
CA GLY A 70 3.29 -32.40 -4.20
C GLY A 70 3.89 -31.17 -3.52
N THR A 71 4.49 -30.25 -4.27
CA THR A 71 5.07 -29.03 -3.69
C THR A 71 3.94 -28.09 -3.28
N ARG A 72 3.00 -27.83 -4.17
CA ARG A 72 1.82 -27.03 -3.88
C ARG A 72 1.00 -27.63 -2.72
N ARG A 73 0.72 -28.94 -2.73
CA ARG A 73 -0.02 -29.63 -1.69
C ARG A 73 0.66 -29.48 -0.33
N ARG A 74 1.97 -29.71 -0.23
CA ARG A 74 2.70 -29.58 1.04
C ARG A 74 2.62 -28.15 1.58
N ARG A 75 2.82 -27.11 0.73
CA ARG A 75 2.69 -25.72 1.13
C ARG A 75 1.28 -25.40 1.64
N LEU A 76 0.23 -25.86 0.95
CA LEU A 76 -1.17 -25.68 1.40
C LEU A 76 -1.46 -26.40 2.71
N MET A 77 -0.97 -27.63 2.91
CA MET A 77 -1.10 -28.38 4.17
C MET A 77 -0.41 -27.66 5.33
N ALA A 78 0.81 -27.17 5.12
CA ALA A 78 1.55 -26.42 6.12
C ALA A 78 0.82 -25.12 6.51
N HIS A 79 0.35 -24.33 5.52
CA HIS A 79 -0.40 -23.12 5.76
C HIS A 79 -1.76 -23.37 6.42
N HIS A 80 -2.43 -24.48 6.08
CA HIS A 80 -3.70 -24.82 6.71
C HIS A 80 -3.51 -25.19 8.19
N THR A 81 -2.54 -26.06 8.49
CA THR A 81 -2.22 -26.39 9.89
C THR A 81 -1.70 -25.18 10.64
N ALA A 82 -0.87 -24.32 10.00
CA ALA A 82 -0.43 -23.05 10.59
C ALA A 82 -1.61 -22.12 10.91
N THR A 83 -2.73 -22.17 10.16
CA THR A 83 -3.93 -21.38 10.49
C THR A 83 -4.52 -21.78 11.85
N HIS A 84 -4.59 -23.07 12.14
CA HIS A 84 -5.02 -23.59 13.46
C HIS A 84 -4.04 -23.15 14.55
N ILE A 85 -2.73 -23.32 14.32
CA ILE A 85 -1.68 -22.92 15.26
C ILE A 85 -1.72 -21.42 15.57
N VAL A 86 -1.82 -20.58 14.55
CA VAL A 86 -1.91 -19.11 14.71
C VAL A 86 -3.21 -18.72 15.40
N GLY A 87 -4.32 -19.41 15.12
CA GLY A 87 -5.59 -19.21 15.79
C GLY A 87 -5.51 -19.53 17.30
N TYR A 88 -4.90 -20.65 17.66
CA TYR A 88 -4.61 -21.00 19.03
C TYR A 88 -3.71 -19.96 19.71
N ALA A 89 -2.57 -19.63 19.09
CA ALA A 89 -1.63 -18.65 19.61
C ALA A 89 -2.26 -17.26 19.80
N ALA A 90 -3.16 -16.85 18.90
CA ALA A 90 -3.90 -15.60 19.05
C ALA A 90 -4.84 -15.62 20.25
N ARG A 91 -5.54 -16.73 20.53
CA ARG A 91 -6.36 -16.87 21.73
C ARG A 91 -5.53 -16.81 23.01
N GLU A 92 -4.41 -17.51 23.05
CA GLU A 92 -3.49 -17.51 24.20
C GLU A 92 -2.95 -16.10 24.53
N VAL A 93 -2.67 -15.29 23.52
CA VAL A 93 -2.05 -13.97 23.68
C VAL A 93 -3.07 -12.86 23.88
N LEU A 94 -4.17 -12.87 23.11
CA LEU A 94 -5.16 -11.80 23.08
C LEU A 94 -6.39 -12.11 23.94
N GLY A 95 -6.60 -13.38 24.33
CA GLY A 95 -7.67 -13.83 25.21
C GLY A 95 -8.72 -14.71 24.53
N GLU A 96 -9.48 -15.42 25.37
CA GLU A 96 -10.48 -16.43 24.99
C GLU A 96 -11.64 -15.90 24.11
N HIS A 97 -11.83 -14.59 24.03
CA HIS A 97 -12.85 -13.97 23.18
C HIS A 97 -12.51 -14.03 21.69
N VAL A 98 -11.28 -14.32 21.33
CA VAL A 98 -10.83 -14.38 19.94
C VAL A 98 -11.54 -15.51 19.20
N ARG A 99 -12.23 -15.17 18.12
CA ARG A 99 -12.94 -16.10 17.23
C ARG A 99 -12.58 -15.81 15.79
N GLN A 100 -12.55 -16.85 14.97
CA GLN A 100 -12.34 -16.69 13.53
C GLN A 100 -13.48 -15.88 12.90
N ALA A 101 -13.16 -14.86 12.13
CA ALA A 101 -14.07 -14.12 11.27
C ALA A 101 -13.93 -14.55 9.79
N GLY A 102 -12.76 -15.07 9.42
CA GLY A 102 -12.46 -15.59 8.08
C GLY A 102 -11.07 -16.18 8.02
N ALA A 103 -10.82 -17.00 7.01
CA ALA A 103 -9.48 -17.52 6.72
C ALA A 103 -9.34 -17.85 5.23
N GLN A 104 -8.16 -17.60 4.70
CA GLN A 104 -7.78 -18.03 3.36
C GLN A 104 -6.33 -18.51 3.37
N LYS A 105 -6.12 -19.69 2.81
CA LYS A 105 -4.81 -20.33 2.72
C LYS A 105 -4.24 -20.09 1.32
N GLY A 106 -2.93 -19.93 1.23
CA GLY A 106 -2.21 -19.83 -0.02
C GLY A 106 -0.92 -20.63 0.01
N THR A 107 -0.16 -20.63 -1.06
CA THR A 107 1.15 -21.28 -1.15
C THR A 107 2.28 -20.43 -0.57
N ASP A 108 2.11 -19.11 -0.62
CA ASP A 108 3.13 -18.14 -0.22
C ASP A 108 2.78 -17.40 1.07
N SER A 109 1.49 -17.24 1.32
CA SER A 109 0.97 -16.65 2.54
C SER A 109 -0.48 -17.08 2.79
N SER A 110 -0.91 -16.96 4.03
CA SER A 110 -2.29 -17.14 4.45
C SER A 110 -2.76 -15.92 5.23
N ARG A 111 -4.07 -15.70 5.22
CA ARG A 111 -4.70 -14.69 6.06
C ARG A 111 -5.66 -15.37 7.04
N PHE A 112 -5.67 -14.84 8.24
CA PHE A 112 -6.56 -15.27 9.32
C PHE A 112 -7.19 -14.03 9.95
N ASP A 113 -8.49 -13.87 9.76
CA ASP A 113 -9.27 -12.76 10.29
C ASP A 113 -9.89 -13.18 11.61
N ILE A 114 -9.68 -12.39 12.65
CA ILE A 114 -10.14 -12.66 14.01
C ILE A 114 -11.01 -11.52 14.54
N ARG A 115 -11.98 -11.86 15.36
CA ARG A 115 -12.76 -10.87 16.12
C ARG A 115 -11.92 -10.40 17.29
N HIS A 116 -11.53 -9.14 17.25
CA HIS A 116 -10.76 -8.48 18.29
C HIS A 116 -10.99 -6.98 18.25
N TYR A 117 -11.22 -6.36 19.42
CA TYR A 117 -11.68 -4.95 19.48
C TYR A 117 -10.54 -3.93 19.37
N GLU A 118 -9.35 -4.28 19.79
CA GLU A 118 -8.18 -3.42 19.80
C GLU A 118 -7.27 -3.77 18.61
N ARG A 119 -6.41 -2.82 18.22
CA ARG A 119 -5.36 -3.13 17.24
C ARG A 119 -4.31 -4.01 17.87
N ILE A 120 -3.93 -5.06 17.17
CA ILE A 120 -2.85 -5.94 17.61
C ILE A 120 -1.54 -5.18 17.57
N SER A 121 -0.93 -4.99 18.73
CA SER A 121 0.36 -4.32 18.86
C SER A 121 1.51 -5.18 18.32
N ARG A 122 2.63 -4.54 17.98
CA ARG A 122 3.84 -5.26 17.52
C ARG A 122 4.34 -6.27 18.57
N GLU A 123 4.21 -5.97 19.85
CA GLU A 123 4.64 -6.88 20.91
C GLU A 123 3.70 -8.11 21.03
N GLU A 124 2.40 -7.92 20.81
CA GLU A 124 1.44 -9.04 20.73
C GLU A 124 1.71 -9.90 19.51
N VAL A 125 1.98 -9.30 18.33
CA VAL A 125 2.39 -10.05 17.13
C VAL A 125 3.61 -10.92 17.41
N LYS A 126 4.65 -10.39 18.05
CA LYS A 126 5.85 -11.18 18.43
C LYS A 126 5.53 -12.31 19.39
N ARG A 127 4.60 -12.09 20.33
CA ARG A 127 4.17 -13.16 21.28
C ARG A 127 3.38 -14.23 20.56
N ILE A 128 2.44 -13.86 19.68
CA ILE A 128 1.67 -14.81 18.86
C ILE A 128 2.63 -15.65 18.00
N GLU A 129 3.58 -15.01 17.30
CA GLU A 129 4.57 -15.69 16.48
C GLU A 129 5.42 -16.66 17.32
N ARG A 130 5.81 -16.28 18.53
CA ARG A 130 6.58 -17.14 19.44
C ARG A 130 5.77 -18.36 19.87
N VAL A 131 4.55 -18.18 20.41
CA VAL A 131 3.69 -19.28 20.83
C VAL A 131 3.41 -20.23 19.65
N ALA A 132 3.18 -19.68 18.45
CA ALA A 132 2.97 -20.50 17.26
C ALA A 132 4.22 -21.36 16.93
N ASN A 133 5.42 -20.80 17.00
CA ASN A 133 6.65 -21.54 16.73
C ASN A 133 7.06 -22.49 17.88
N ASP A 134 6.65 -22.23 19.11
CA ASP A 134 6.81 -23.16 20.22
C ASP A 134 6.01 -24.45 19.94
N LEU A 135 4.75 -24.35 19.48
CA LEU A 135 3.94 -25.51 19.05
C LEU A 135 4.56 -26.26 17.87
N VAL A 136 5.18 -25.56 16.93
CA VAL A 136 5.93 -26.22 15.83
C VAL A 136 7.11 -27.00 16.39
N THR A 137 7.86 -26.42 17.32
CA THR A 137 9.04 -27.05 17.96
C THR A 137 8.65 -28.26 18.82
N ASP A 138 7.51 -28.21 19.49
CA ASP A 138 6.96 -29.32 20.30
C ASP A 138 6.60 -30.54 19.45
N ASN A 139 6.47 -30.38 18.14
CA ASN A 139 6.24 -31.44 17.17
C ASN A 139 5.09 -32.37 17.54
N ILE A 140 3.93 -31.79 17.90
CA ILE A 140 2.73 -32.47 18.34
C ILE A 140 2.06 -33.21 17.17
N ALA A 141 1.49 -34.36 17.39
CA ALA A 141 0.71 -35.09 16.38
C ALA A 141 -0.54 -34.30 15.98
N VAL A 142 -0.77 -34.14 14.70
CA VAL A 142 -2.04 -33.62 14.14
C VAL A 142 -2.92 -34.84 13.86
N THR A 143 -4.00 -34.96 14.61
CA THR A 143 -4.91 -36.12 14.51
C THR A 143 -6.26 -35.74 13.97
N GLN A 144 -6.98 -36.75 13.50
CA GLN A 144 -8.33 -36.58 12.98
C GLN A 144 -9.26 -37.69 13.45
N GLU A 145 -10.51 -37.33 13.66
CA GLU A 145 -11.58 -38.26 14.03
C GLU A 145 -12.88 -37.89 13.31
N TRP A 146 -13.84 -38.83 13.34
CA TRP A 146 -15.15 -38.68 12.69
C TRP A 146 -16.28 -39.05 13.64
N PRO A 147 -16.54 -38.29 14.71
CA PRO A 147 -17.67 -38.51 15.62
C PRO A 147 -19.00 -38.15 14.97
N ASP A 148 -20.08 -38.67 15.53
CA ASP A 148 -21.41 -38.14 15.29
C ASP A 148 -21.46 -36.66 15.71
N ARG A 149 -22.16 -35.84 14.94
CA ARG A 149 -22.27 -34.39 15.19
C ARG A 149 -22.70 -34.07 16.61
N ARG A 150 -23.74 -34.80 17.12
CA ARG A 150 -24.25 -34.56 18.47
C ARG A 150 -23.19 -34.82 19.53
N ASP A 151 -22.45 -35.91 19.40
CA ASP A 151 -21.40 -36.28 20.34
C ASP A 151 -20.26 -35.23 20.33
N ALA A 152 -19.88 -34.75 19.15
CA ALA A 152 -18.89 -33.68 18.99
C ALA A 152 -19.35 -32.35 19.62
N GLU A 153 -20.61 -31.96 19.37
CA GLU A 153 -21.20 -30.75 19.95
C GLU A 153 -21.37 -30.83 21.47
N ASP A 154 -21.70 -32.02 22.01
CA ASP A 154 -21.79 -32.25 23.46
C ASP A 154 -20.43 -32.20 24.13
N GLU A 155 -19.36 -32.66 23.48
CA GLU A 155 -17.99 -32.70 24.02
C GLU A 155 -17.26 -31.35 23.89
N TYR A 156 -17.27 -30.72 22.68
CA TYR A 156 -16.48 -29.54 22.35
C TYR A 156 -17.29 -28.23 22.24
N GLY A 157 -18.62 -28.32 22.27
CA GLY A 157 -19.50 -27.18 22.09
C GLY A 157 -19.48 -26.64 20.65
N PHE A 158 -20.03 -25.44 20.47
CA PHE A 158 -20.09 -24.79 19.15
C PHE A 158 -18.77 -24.09 18.71
N ASP A 159 -17.79 -24.03 19.60
CA ASP A 159 -16.48 -23.45 19.31
C ASP A 159 -15.68 -24.25 18.25
N LEU A 160 -16.07 -25.51 18.02
CA LEU A 160 -15.52 -26.32 16.93
C LEU A 160 -15.83 -25.78 15.53
N TYR A 161 -16.81 -24.85 15.37
CA TYR A 161 -17.25 -24.32 14.09
C TYR A 161 -16.59 -22.98 13.75
N GLN A 162 -15.27 -22.88 13.79
CA GLN A 162 -14.55 -21.66 13.48
C GLN A 162 -14.68 -21.27 12.01
N GLY A 163 -14.70 -22.23 11.07
CA GLY A 163 -14.77 -22.02 9.63
C GLY A 163 -16.18 -22.11 9.02
N GLY A 164 -17.22 -22.16 9.85
CA GLY A 164 -18.60 -22.40 9.43
C GLY A 164 -19.08 -23.82 9.78
N ILE A 165 -20.39 -24.05 9.71
CA ILE A 165 -21.00 -25.33 10.08
C ILE A 165 -21.03 -26.23 8.84
N PRO A 166 -20.25 -27.34 8.79
CA PRO A 166 -20.30 -28.25 7.66
C PRO A 166 -21.62 -29.03 7.65
N PRO A 167 -22.10 -29.50 6.48
CA PRO A 167 -23.28 -30.34 6.38
C PRO A 167 -23.00 -31.76 6.93
N GLY A 168 -24.07 -32.53 7.16
CA GLY A 168 -23.99 -33.96 7.51
C GLY A 168 -24.13 -34.25 9.02
N GLU A 169 -24.33 -35.52 9.35
CA GLU A 169 -24.50 -36.02 10.70
C GLU A 169 -23.19 -36.45 11.37
N THR A 170 -22.15 -36.68 10.57
CA THR A 170 -20.78 -36.99 10.99
C THR A 170 -19.87 -35.81 10.68
N LEU A 171 -19.05 -35.41 11.64
CA LEU A 171 -18.08 -34.34 11.49
C LEU A 171 -16.67 -34.91 11.37
N ARG A 172 -15.85 -34.30 10.49
CA ARG A 172 -14.40 -34.51 10.53
C ARG A 172 -13.79 -33.48 11.46
N LEU A 173 -13.27 -33.91 12.61
CA LEU A 173 -12.56 -33.05 13.54
C LEU A 173 -11.05 -33.17 13.32
N ILE A 174 -10.38 -32.05 13.37
CA ILE A 174 -8.91 -31.93 13.32
C ILE A 174 -8.44 -31.40 14.66
N HIS A 175 -7.49 -32.12 15.27
CA HIS A 175 -6.85 -31.77 16.54
C HIS A 175 -5.44 -31.27 16.27
N VAL A 176 -5.15 -30.04 16.67
CA VAL A 176 -3.82 -29.43 16.64
C VAL A 176 -3.52 -28.88 18.03
N ALA A 177 -2.74 -29.61 18.83
CA ALA A 177 -2.60 -29.34 20.25
C ALA A 177 -4.00 -29.34 20.93
N ASP A 178 -4.32 -28.28 21.66
CA ASP A 178 -5.61 -28.11 22.32
C ASP A 178 -6.69 -27.46 21.44
N ASP A 179 -6.36 -27.17 20.17
CA ASP A 179 -7.32 -26.65 19.19
C ASP A 179 -8.04 -27.79 18.48
N VAL A 180 -9.35 -27.83 18.58
CA VAL A 180 -10.22 -28.83 17.95
C VAL A 180 -11.20 -28.11 17.03
N GLN A 181 -11.20 -28.45 15.75
CA GLN A 181 -12.09 -27.78 14.79
C GLN A 181 -12.69 -28.76 13.78
N ALA A 182 -13.95 -28.53 13.42
CA ALA A 182 -14.59 -29.19 12.28
C ALA A 182 -14.00 -28.64 10.98
N CYS A 183 -13.12 -29.42 10.35
CA CYS A 183 -12.33 -28.97 9.21
C CYS A 183 -12.20 -30.06 8.14
N ALA A 184 -12.51 -29.72 6.89
CA ALA A 184 -12.41 -30.62 5.74
C ALA A 184 -11.07 -30.48 4.97
N GLY A 185 -10.21 -29.53 5.35
CA GLY A 185 -8.97 -29.26 4.65
C GLY A 185 -7.88 -30.31 4.79
N THR A 186 -6.77 -30.10 4.13
CA THR A 186 -5.60 -30.98 4.19
C THR A 186 -4.60 -30.47 5.22
N HIS A 187 -4.05 -31.38 6.03
CA HIS A 187 -3.16 -31.05 7.13
C HIS A 187 -1.88 -31.89 7.08
N VAL A 188 -0.82 -31.35 7.68
CA VAL A 188 0.39 -32.11 7.96
C VAL A 188 0.14 -33.13 9.10
N LEU A 189 1.03 -34.11 9.27
CA LEU A 189 0.86 -35.16 10.29
C LEU A 189 1.32 -34.71 11.68
N ARG A 190 2.21 -33.74 11.74
CA ARG A 190 2.78 -33.21 12.98
C ARG A 190 2.98 -31.70 12.84
N THR A 191 2.89 -30.96 13.95
CA THR A 191 3.11 -29.50 13.94
C THR A 191 4.53 -29.13 13.45
N GLY A 192 5.52 -30.01 13.70
CA GLY A 192 6.89 -29.83 13.19
C GLY A 192 7.01 -29.83 11.66
N ASP A 193 6.10 -30.53 10.95
CA ASP A 193 6.07 -30.58 9.50
C ASP A 193 5.60 -29.23 8.87
N VAL A 194 5.06 -28.32 9.68
CA VAL A 194 4.68 -26.96 9.24
C VAL A 194 5.90 -26.13 8.90
N GLY A 195 7.02 -26.35 9.61
CA GLY A 195 8.19 -25.49 9.54
C GLY A 195 7.95 -24.14 10.24
N ALA A 196 8.87 -23.20 10.07
CA ALA A 196 8.76 -21.88 10.69
C ALA A 196 7.47 -21.15 10.30
N ILE A 197 6.85 -20.47 11.27
CA ILE A 197 5.72 -19.58 11.04
C ILE A 197 6.20 -18.14 11.21
N LYS A 198 5.95 -17.27 10.20
CA LYS A 198 6.28 -15.86 10.22
C LYS A 198 5.03 -15.02 10.02
N ILE A 199 4.71 -14.16 10.98
CA ILE A 199 3.66 -13.15 10.79
C ILE A 199 4.25 -12.00 9.98
N LEU A 200 3.63 -11.74 8.82
CA LEU A 200 4.10 -10.75 7.84
C LEU A 200 3.52 -9.36 8.11
N SER A 201 2.20 -9.30 8.39
CA SER A 201 1.50 -8.05 8.69
C SER A 201 0.26 -8.29 9.53
N THR A 202 -0.23 -7.18 10.11
CA THR A 202 -1.56 -7.10 10.73
C THR A 202 -2.31 -5.92 10.15
N GLU A 203 -3.60 -6.09 9.90
CA GLU A 203 -4.47 -5.09 9.28
C GLU A 203 -5.82 -5.07 9.99
N ARG A 204 -6.39 -3.87 10.19
CA ARG A 204 -7.81 -3.76 10.57
C ARG A 204 -8.66 -3.84 9.30
N VAL A 205 -9.46 -4.90 9.19
CA VAL A 205 -10.34 -5.12 8.04
C VAL A 205 -11.63 -4.30 8.18
N GLN A 206 -12.17 -4.28 9.39
CA GLN A 206 -13.35 -3.52 9.79
C GLN A 206 -13.38 -3.39 11.32
N ASP A 207 -14.31 -2.63 11.86
CA ASP A 207 -14.44 -2.50 13.31
C ASP A 207 -14.64 -3.86 13.98
N GLY A 208 -13.78 -4.16 14.94
CA GLY A 208 -13.79 -5.43 15.68
C GLY A 208 -13.25 -6.63 14.92
N VAL A 209 -12.61 -6.45 13.76
CA VAL A 209 -11.96 -7.53 12.99
C VAL A 209 -10.54 -7.15 12.61
N GLU A 210 -9.58 -7.87 13.16
CA GLU A 210 -8.16 -7.76 12.84
C GLU A 210 -7.74 -8.95 11.96
N ARG A 211 -6.88 -8.71 10.99
CA ARG A 211 -6.29 -9.70 10.09
C ARG A 211 -4.85 -9.93 10.44
N LEU A 212 -4.48 -11.20 10.56
CA LEU A 212 -3.11 -11.68 10.59
C LEU A 212 -2.77 -12.25 9.21
N VAL A 213 -1.74 -11.74 8.56
CA VAL A 213 -1.15 -12.31 7.35
C VAL A 213 0.13 -13.02 7.77
N PHE A 214 0.28 -14.28 7.40
CA PHE A 214 1.44 -15.08 7.81
C PHE A 214 1.88 -16.03 6.69
N ALA A 215 3.11 -16.48 6.78
CA ALA A 215 3.70 -17.53 5.95
C ALA A 215 4.16 -18.69 6.83
N ALA A 216 4.22 -19.90 6.25
CA ALA A 216 4.66 -21.11 6.93
C ALA A 216 5.65 -21.90 6.07
N GLY A 217 6.58 -22.61 6.74
CA GLY A 217 7.59 -23.44 6.09
C GLY A 217 8.52 -22.67 5.17
N ASP A 218 8.72 -23.17 3.96
CA ASP A 218 9.59 -22.54 2.96
C ASP A 218 9.15 -21.11 2.64
N ALA A 219 7.84 -20.85 2.60
CA ALA A 219 7.31 -19.51 2.34
C ALA A 219 7.69 -18.51 3.44
N ALA A 220 7.79 -18.94 4.71
CA ALA A 220 8.26 -18.10 5.81
C ALA A 220 9.74 -17.76 5.67
N ILE A 221 10.56 -18.73 5.24
CA ILE A 221 11.99 -18.52 4.96
C ILE A 221 12.13 -17.52 3.80
N GLU A 222 11.44 -17.74 2.69
CA GLU A 222 11.45 -16.86 1.52
C GLU A 222 11.01 -15.42 1.88
N ALA A 223 9.99 -15.26 2.74
CA ALA A 223 9.54 -13.95 3.21
C ALA A 223 10.58 -13.25 4.09
N THR A 224 11.27 -14.01 4.95
CA THR A 224 12.37 -13.49 5.79
C THR A 224 13.52 -13.02 4.91
N GLN A 225 13.95 -13.83 3.93
CA GLN A 225 15.00 -13.48 2.98
C GLN A 225 14.68 -12.20 2.22
N ARG A 226 13.45 -12.05 1.70
CA ARG A 226 13.02 -10.81 1.02
C ARG A 226 13.13 -9.57 1.93
N THR A 227 12.81 -9.73 3.23
CA THR A 227 12.93 -8.63 4.19
C THR A 227 14.40 -8.30 4.47
N GLU A 228 15.24 -9.31 4.59
CA GLU A 228 16.70 -9.15 4.75
C GLU A 228 17.31 -8.48 3.52
N ASP A 229 16.99 -8.94 2.31
CA ASP A 229 17.47 -8.36 1.06
C ASP A 229 17.11 -6.86 0.95
N ALA A 230 15.89 -6.50 1.32
CA ALA A 230 15.47 -5.09 1.34
C ALA A 230 16.25 -4.26 2.37
N LEU A 231 16.54 -4.83 3.55
CA LEU A 231 17.34 -4.17 4.58
C LEU A 231 18.80 -4.00 4.15
N TYR A 232 19.40 -5.04 3.55
CA TYR A 232 20.75 -4.95 3.02
C TYR A 232 20.88 -3.94 1.87
N SER A 233 19.90 -3.90 0.97
CA SER A 233 19.86 -2.89 -0.11
C SER A 233 19.77 -1.46 0.44
N ALA A 234 18.98 -1.25 1.50
CA ALA A 234 18.94 0.04 2.18
C ALA A 234 20.28 0.38 2.86
N ALA A 235 20.93 -0.61 3.50
CA ALA A 235 22.23 -0.44 4.14
C ALA A 235 23.32 -0.07 3.13
N GLU A 236 23.33 -0.72 1.95
CA GLU A 236 24.23 -0.36 0.84
C GLU A 236 23.99 1.06 0.34
N THR A 237 22.73 1.50 0.20
CA THR A 237 22.39 2.85 -0.23
C THR A 237 22.95 3.91 0.72
N PHE A 238 22.96 3.65 2.02
CA PHE A 238 23.48 4.53 3.05
C PHE A 238 24.96 4.32 3.37
N ASP A 239 25.61 3.32 2.79
CA ASP A 239 26.99 2.88 3.09
C ASP A 239 27.20 2.63 4.60
N VAL A 240 26.31 1.84 5.20
CA VAL A 240 26.33 1.48 6.62
C VAL A 240 26.00 0.00 6.82
N SER A 241 26.17 -0.52 8.04
CA SER A 241 25.69 -1.85 8.38
C SER A 241 24.15 -1.88 8.49
N PRO A 242 23.49 -3.05 8.28
CA PRO A 242 22.03 -3.19 8.42
C PRO A 242 21.48 -2.71 9.76
N GLN A 243 22.26 -2.85 10.84
CA GLN A 243 21.88 -2.42 12.18
C GLN A 243 21.84 -0.91 12.33
N GLU A 244 22.63 -0.17 11.54
CA GLU A 244 22.73 1.29 11.59
C GLU A 244 21.70 2.00 10.69
N VAL A 245 20.99 1.24 9.80
CA VAL A 245 20.00 1.82 8.89
C VAL A 245 18.94 2.67 9.60
N PRO A 246 18.33 2.25 10.73
CA PRO A 246 17.30 3.05 11.40
C PRO A 246 17.81 4.41 11.88
N ASP A 247 18.98 4.44 12.51
CA ASP A 247 19.59 5.66 13.05
C ASP A 247 20.05 6.58 11.90
N THR A 248 20.62 5.99 10.84
CA THR A 248 21.05 6.74 9.66
C THR A 248 19.86 7.33 8.90
N ALA A 249 18.77 6.59 8.74
CA ALA A 249 17.55 7.10 8.12
C ALA A 249 16.93 8.26 8.92
N THR A 250 16.92 8.17 10.26
CA THR A 250 16.45 9.24 11.14
C THR A 250 17.31 10.50 10.98
N ARG A 251 18.63 10.37 11.05
CA ARG A 251 19.58 11.48 10.86
C ARG A 251 19.42 12.11 9.47
N PHE A 252 19.33 11.29 8.43
CA PHE A 252 19.14 11.78 7.05
C PHE A 252 17.85 12.58 6.89
N PHE A 253 16.76 12.14 7.52
CA PHE A 253 15.48 12.83 7.47
C PHE A 253 15.54 14.18 8.23
N GLU A 254 16.24 14.24 9.37
CA GLU A 254 16.46 15.49 10.11
C GLU A 254 17.32 16.47 9.30
N GLU A 255 18.42 16.00 8.71
CA GLU A 255 19.28 16.81 7.83
C GLU A 255 18.51 17.32 6.61
N TRP A 256 17.66 16.47 6.00
CA TRP A 256 16.84 16.86 4.86
C TRP A 256 15.87 18.00 5.23
N LYS A 257 15.21 17.90 6.38
CA LYS A 257 14.33 18.97 6.90
C LYS A 257 15.09 20.28 7.17
N GLU A 258 16.28 20.17 7.74
CA GLU A 258 17.10 21.34 8.03
C GLU A 258 17.59 22.03 6.76
N ARG A 259 18.01 21.26 5.75
CA ARG A 259 18.37 21.80 4.43
C ARG A 259 17.19 22.48 3.74
N GLY A 260 15.98 21.95 3.88
CA GLY A 260 14.77 22.59 3.38
C GLY A 260 14.58 23.99 3.96
N LYS A 261 14.75 24.15 5.29
CA LYS A 261 14.68 25.47 5.94
C LYS A 261 15.79 26.42 5.48
N GLN A 262 17.03 25.91 5.36
CA GLN A 262 18.15 26.72 4.87
C GLN A 262 17.94 27.21 3.43
N ILE A 263 17.33 26.39 2.58
CA ILE A 263 16.97 26.79 1.21
C ILE A 263 15.95 27.94 1.25
N GLU A 264 14.91 27.86 2.08
CA GLU A 264 13.94 28.95 2.21
C GLU A 264 14.57 30.23 2.76
N GLU A 265 15.40 30.13 3.82
CA GLU A 265 16.14 31.27 4.37
C GLU A 265 17.08 31.92 3.33
N LEU A 266 17.76 31.09 2.51
CA LEU A 266 18.63 31.61 1.45
C LEU A 266 17.83 32.25 0.32
N LYS A 267 16.66 31.75 -0.02
CA LYS A 267 15.74 32.37 -1.00
C LYS A 267 15.26 33.75 -0.49
N GLU A 268 14.86 33.86 0.77
CA GLU A 268 14.47 35.14 1.38
C GLU A 268 15.62 36.15 1.39
N GLN A 269 16.85 35.72 1.77
CA GLN A 269 18.03 36.58 1.71
C GLN A 269 18.36 37.05 0.31
N LEU A 270 18.26 36.13 -0.68
CA LEU A 270 18.48 36.48 -2.09
C LEU A 270 17.46 37.51 -2.59
N ALA A 271 16.17 37.32 -2.22
CA ALA A 271 15.10 38.25 -2.56
C ALA A 271 15.37 39.66 -1.99
N ALA A 272 15.75 39.74 -0.69
CA ALA A 272 16.08 41.01 -0.04
C ALA A 272 17.30 41.69 -0.69
N VAL A 273 18.35 40.95 -1.08
CA VAL A 273 19.51 41.51 -1.77
C VAL A 273 19.15 42.04 -3.18
N ARG A 274 18.27 41.32 -3.90
CA ARG A 274 17.80 41.76 -5.25
C ARG A 274 16.95 43.02 -5.14
N ALA A 275 16.11 43.15 -4.11
CA ALA A 275 15.31 44.36 -3.87
C ALA A 275 16.15 45.61 -3.57
N GLN A 276 17.38 45.47 -3.02
CA GLN A 276 18.27 46.58 -2.61
C GLN A 276 19.48 46.79 -3.53
N GLY A 277 19.68 45.97 -4.60
CA GLY A 277 20.87 46.02 -5.46
C GLY A 277 20.82 47.10 -6.56
N ASP A 278 21.96 47.26 -7.33
CA ASP A 278 22.05 48.15 -8.50
C ASP A 278 21.08 47.74 -9.65
N ASP A 279 20.47 46.54 -9.55
CA ASP A 279 19.36 46.02 -10.39
C ASP A 279 17.99 46.33 -9.78
N ALA A 280 17.84 47.35 -8.94
CA ALA A 280 16.63 47.65 -8.14
C ALA A 280 15.41 48.06 -8.99
N GLY A 281 15.46 47.93 -10.30
CA GLY A 281 14.36 48.24 -11.19
C GLY A 281 14.11 49.73 -11.36
N GLU A 282 13.09 50.08 -12.15
CA GLU A 282 12.65 51.45 -12.35
C GLU A 282 11.72 51.87 -11.19
N GLU A 283 12.10 52.92 -10.46
CA GLU A 283 11.24 53.53 -9.45
C GLU A 283 10.25 54.50 -10.10
N ILE A 284 8.96 54.33 -9.81
CA ILE A 284 7.86 55.13 -10.30
C ILE A 284 7.16 55.81 -9.15
N ASP A 285 7.15 57.15 -9.16
CA ASP A 285 6.41 57.95 -8.18
C ASP A 285 4.91 57.93 -8.50
N LEU A 286 4.09 57.43 -7.55
CA LEU A 286 2.64 57.40 -7.62
C LEU A 286 1.98 58.48 -6.72
N GLY A 287 2.78 59.39 -6.14
CA GLY A 287 2.33 60.43 -5.24
C GLY A 287 2.32 60.01 -3.77
N ASP A 288 1.44 59.12 -3.38
CA ASP A 288 1.37 58.60 -1.99
C ASP A 288 2.21 57.33 -1.77
N ALA A 289 2.77 56.72 -2.82
CA ALA A 289 3.61 55.53 -2.78
C ALA A 289 4.63 55.53 -3.92
N THR A 290 5.67 54.73 -3.79
CA THR A 290 6.63 54.41 -4.87
C THR A 290 6.37 53.01 -5.38
N ALA A 291 6.37 52.82 -6.69
CA ALA A 291 6.35 51.50 -7.30
C ALA A 291 7.73 51.14 -7.88
N VAL A 292 8.14 49.89 -7.72
CA VAL A 292 9.35 49.33 -8.31
C VAL A 292 8.95 48.36 -9.41
N VAL A 293 9.35 48.65 -10.63
CA VAL A 293 9.13 47.80 -11.80
C VAL A 293 10.45 47.15 -12.19
N GLN A 294 10.49 45.83 -12.14
CA GLN A 294 11.75 45.09 -12.31
C GLN A 294 11.55 43.80 -13.12
N ARG A 295 12.47 43.50 -14.05
CA ARG A 295 12.62 42.19 -14.62
C ARG A 295 13.50 41.34 -13.69
N VAL A 296 12.96 40.20 -13.24
CA VAL A 296 13.66 39.24 -12.38
C VAL A 296 13.51 37.86 -13.03
N ASP A 297 14.56 37.39 -13.70
CA ASP A 297 14.53 36.02 -14.30
C ASP A 297 14.63 34.97 -13.21
N ALA A 298 13.49 34.68 -12.58
CA ALA A 298 13.32 33.82 -11.41
C ALA A 298 12.02 33.01 -11.52
N ASP A 299 11.92 31.95 -10.73
CA ASP A 299 10.69 31.19 -10.65
C ASP A 299 9.59 31.94 -9.83
N MET A 300 8.37 31.41 -9.84
CA MET A 300 7.22 32.06 -9.20
C MET A 300 7.42 32.27 -7.69
N ASP A 301 8.08 31.33 -7.01
CA ASP A 301 8.30 31.43 -5.57
C ASP A 301 9.34 32.52 -5.24
N GLU A 302 10.37 32.63 -6.06
CA GLU A 302 11.37 33.70 -5.95
C GLU A 302 10.78 35.06 -6.29
N LEU A 303 9.93 35.18 -7.36
CA LEU A 303 9.21 36.42 -7.70
C LEU A 303 8.33 36.86 -6.54
N ARG A 304 7.59 35.95 -5.89
CA ARG A 304 6.78 36.26 -4.69
C ARG A 304 7.63 36.78 -3.55
N ALA A 305 8.73 36.10 -3.26
CA ALA A 305 9.62 36.49 -2.17
C ALA A 305 10.20 37.90 -2.41
N THR A 306 10.61 38.20 -3.65
CA THR A 306 11.11 39.54 -4.04
C THR A 306 10.02 40.60 -3.93
N ALA A 307 8.80 40.30 -4.40
CA ALA A 307 7.67 41.22 -4.30
C ALA A 307 7.31 41.54 -2.84
N ASN A 308 7.28 40.54 -1.99
CA ASN A 308 7.03 40.72 -0.54
C ASN A 308 8.11 41.58 0.13
N ALA A 309 9.38 41.38 -0.21
CA ALA A 309 10.47 42.20 0.32
C ALA A 309 10.30 43.70 -0.06
N LEU A 310 9.92 43.99 -1.30
CA LEU A 310 9.65 45.37 -1.75
C LEU A 310 8.41 45.97 -1.03
N VAL A 311 7.38 45.17 -0.79
CA VAL A 311 6.19 45.59 -0.04
C VAL A 311 6.52 45.90 1.45
N GLU A 312 7.41 45.12 2.07
CA GLU A 312 7.88 45.38 3.45
C GLU A 312 8.69 46.71 3.53
N GLU A 313 9.36 47.09 2.43
CA GLU A 313 10.03 48.39 2.32
C GLU A 313 9.07 49.56 1.98
N GLY A 314 7.77 49.24 1.78
CA GLY A 314 6.71 50.22 1.54
C GLY A 314 6.47 50.55 0.05
N SER A 315 7.03 49.76 -0.87
CA SER A 315 6.90 49.97 -2.30
C SER A 315 5.88 49.02 -2.95
N VAL A 316 5.16 49.48 -3.96
CA VAL A 316 4.39 48.60 -4.85
C VAL A 316 5.39 47.82 -5.73
N ALA A 317 5.32 46.50 -5.73
CA ALA A 317 6.18 45.69 -6.57
C ALA A 317 5.47 45.27 -7.85
N VAL A 318 6.12 45.48 -8.99
CA VAL A 318 5.73 44.97 -10.32
C VAL A 318 6.91 44.21 -10.89
N LEU A 319 6.85 42.88 -10.80
CA LEU A 319 7.95 42.01 -11.19
C LEU A 319 7.57 41.18 -12.41
N GLY A 320 8.49 41.01 -13.35
CA GLY A 320 8.35 40.19 -14.54
C GLY A 320 9.47 39.18 -14.70
N SER A 321 9.17 37.97 -15.17
CA SER A 321 10.12 36.91 -15.50
C SER A 321 9.86 36.33 -16.88
N GLY A 322 10.96 36.05 -17.62
CA GLY A 322 10.90 35.45 -18.95
C GLY A 322 11.32 33.99 -19.01
N LEU A 323 11.43 33.25 -17.87
CA LEU A 323 11.96 31.88 -17.83
C LEU A 323 11.04 30.86 -18.51
N ASP A 324 9.73 30.91 -18.22
CA ASP A 324 8.71 29.96 -18.72
C ASP A 324 7.55 30.71 -19.40
N GLY A 325 7.85 31.54 -20.43
CA GLY A 325 6.93 32.55 -20.96
C GLY A 325 7.03 33.86 -20.18
N ALA A 326 6.17 34.84 -20.49
CA ALA A 326 6.09 36.06 -19.69
C ALA A 326 5.27 35.81 -18.43
N THR A 327 5.84 36.05 -17.26
CA THR A 327 5.16 35.91 -15.96
C THR A 327 5.26 37.23 -15.21
N PHE A 328 4.16 37.66 -14.57
CA PHE A 328 4.10 38.87 -13.74
C PHE A 328 3.65 38.55 -12.33
N VAL A 329 4.22 39.23 -11.36
CA VAL A 329 3.76 39.31 -9.96
C VAL A 329 3.64 40.78 -9.60
N VAL A 330 2.48 41.17 -9.07
CA VAL A 330 2.22 42.48 -8.52
C VAL A 330 1.81 42.35 -7.06
N ALA A 331 2.48 43.09 -6.18
CA ALA A 331 2.17 43.16 -4.77
C ALA A 331 2.08 44.62 -4.31
N VAL A 332 1.07 44.92 -3.47
CA VAL A 332 0.73 46.27 -3.05
C VAL A 332 0.73 46.35 -1.52
N PRO A 333 1.44 47.34 -0.93
CA PRO A 333 1.42 47.55 0.51
C PRO A 333 0.04 48.00 1.02
N ASP A 334 -0.23 47.72 2.29
CA ASP A 334 -1.45 48.18 2.97
C ASP A 334 -1.61 49.70 2.88
N GLY A 335 -2.80 50.16 2.45
CA GLY A 335 -3.13 51.58 2.40
C GLY A 335 -2.77 52.30 1.13
N VAL A 336 -2.21 51.62 0.14
CA VAL A 336 -1.97 52.14 -1.21
C VAL A 336 -3.17 51.84 -2.11
N ASP A 337 -3.70 52.84 -2.80
CA ASP A 337 -4.88 52.71 -3.68
C ASP A 337 -4.52 52.25 -5.09
N VAL A 338 -4.05 50.99 -5.16
CA VAL A 338 -3.71 50.29 -6.42
C VAL A 338 -4.27 48.88 -6.33
N ASP A 339 -4.96 48.43 -7.37
CA ASP A 339 -5.48 47.05 -7.47
C ASP A 339 -4.48 46.18 -8.25
N ALA A 340 -3.77 45.27 -7.52
CA ALA A 340 -2.81 44.34 -8.09
C ALA A 340 -3.42 43.47 -9.19
N GLY A 341 -4.68 43.03 -9.02
CA GLY A 341 -5.39 42.21 -10.00
C GLY A 341 -5.63 42.94 -11.32
N ALA A 342 -6.00 44.21 -11.24
CA ALA A 342 -6.20 45.06 -12.41
C ALA A 342 -4.86 45.31 -13.19
N VAL A 343 -3.79 45.61 -12.44
CA VAL A 343 -2.45 45.80 -13.03
C VAL A 343 -1.95 44.55 -13.74
N VAL A 344 -2.01 43.40 -13.07
CA VAL A 344 -1.60 42.11 -13.67
C VAL A 344 -2.45 41.76 -14.89
N GLY A 345 -3.76 41.99 -14.85
CA GLY A 345 -4.65 41.72 -15.96
C GLY A 345 -4.23 42.48 -17.21
N GLU A 346 -3.94 43.77 -17.10
CA GLU A 346 -3.50 44.58 -18.22
C GLU A 346 -2.11 44.22 -18.76
N LEU A 347 -1.16 43.89 -17.88
CA LEU A 347 0.18 43.47 -18.29
C LEU A 347 0.13 42.09 -18.98
N ALA A 348 -0.65 41.14 -18.45
CA ALA A 348 -0.80 39.83 -19.01
C ALA A 348 -1.49 39.81 -20.37
N ASP A 349 -2.46 40.71 -20.61
CA ASP A 349 -3.10 40.90 -21.93
C ASP A 349 -2.07 41.27 -23.02
N ARG A 350 -1.02 42.03 -22.69
CA ARG A 350 0.04 42.46 -23.65
C ARG A 350 0.94 41.33 -24.09
N VAL A 351 1.07 40.29 -23.25
CA VAL A 351 1.85 39.09 -23.57
C VAL A 351 0.97 37.93 -24.05
N GLY A 352 -0.28 38.23 -24.42
CA GLY A 352 -1.21 37.27 -25.00
C GLY A 352 -1.76 36.26 -24.03
N GLY A 353 -1.85 36.60 -22.74
CA GLY A 353 -2.29 35.71 -21.68
C GLY A 353 -3.38 36.27 -20.79
N GLY A 354 -3.29 36.03 -19.51
CA GLY A 354 -4.26 36.50 -18.52
C GLY A 354 -3.73 36.37 -17.09
N GLY A 355 -4.37 37.06 -16.18
CA GLY A 355 -3.98 37.06 -14.79
C GLY A 355 -5.05 37.64 -13.87
N GLY A 356 -4.76 37.67 -12.59
CA GLY A 356 -5.64 38.24 -11.58
C GLY A 356 -5.25 37.82 -10.18
N GLY A 357 -5.94 38.38 -9.22
CA GLY A 357 -5.75 38.13 -7.79
C GLY A 357 -6.51 39.13 -6.97
N PRO A 358 -6.40 39.06 -5.63
CA PRO A 358 -6.91 40.11 -4.74
C PRO A 358 -6.15 41.44 -4.95
N PRO A 359 -6.68 42.57 -4.43
CA PRO A 359 -6.09 43.88 -4.65
C PRO A 359 -4.66 44.05 -4.10
N ASP A 360 -4.30 43.30 -3.07
CA ASP A 360 -2.98 43.34 -2.41
C ASP A 360 -1.93 42.44 -3.07
N PHE A 361 -2.35 41.41 -3.83
CA PHE A 361 -1.43 40.50 -4.48
C PHE A 361 -2.05 39.81 -5.69
N ALA A 362 -1.40 39.88 -6.84
CA ALA A 362 -1.87 39.22 -8.06
C ALA A 362 -0.72 38.62 -8.87
N GLN A 363 -1.05 37.64 -9.69
CA GLN A 363 -0.12 36.99 -10.61
C GLN A 363 -0.78 36.68 -11.95
N GLY A 364 -0.01 36.66 -12.99
CA GLY A 364 -0.48 36.39 -14.34
C GLY A 364 0.67 36.21 -15.32
N GLY A 365 0.35 36.05 -16.61
CA GLY A 365 1.36 35.93 -17.65
C GLY A 365 0.79 35.42 -18.94
N GLY A 366 1.66 35.24 -19.94
CA GLY A 366 1.29 34.75 -21.26
C GLY A 366 2.45 34.08 -21.99
N PRO A 367 2.19 33.51 -23.16
CA PRO A 367 3.20 32.77 -23.91
C PRO A 367 4.29 33.63 -24.57
N ASP A 368 4.06 34.93 -24.70
CA ASP A 368 4.97 35.85 -25.43
C ASP A 368 6.01 36.45 -24.47
N ALA A 369 7.13 35.73 -24.27
CA ALA A 369 8.24 36.18 -23.44
C ALA A 369 9.02 37.33 -24.09
N GLU A 370 8.95 37.54 -25.44
CA GLU A 370 9.65 38.62 -26.12
C GLU A 370 8.99 39.98 -25.85
N ALA A 371 7.66 39.98 -25.58
CA ALA A 371 6.90 41.18 -25.24
C ALA A 371 7.00 41.58 -23.76
N LEU A 372 7.73 40.81 -22.91
CA LEU A 372 7.84 41.07 -21.49
C LEU A 372 8.45 42.43 -21.17
N ASP A 373 9.54 42.79 -21.80
CA ASP A 373 10.24 44.06 -21.55
C ASP A 373 9.37 45.25 -21.94
N ASP A 374 8.70 45.20 -23.10
CA ASP A 374 7.76 46.25 -23.55
C ASP A 374 6.57 46.35 -22.56
N ALA A 375 6.09 45.24 -22.01
CA ALA A 375 5.01 45.25 -21.02
C ALA A 375 5.45 45.86 -19.68
N LEU A 376 6.70 45.61 -19.24
CA LEU A 376 7.27 46.21 -18.03
C LEU A 376 7.53 47.72 -18.22
N ASP A 377 8.04 48.16 -19.38
CA ASP A 377 8.25 49.58 -19.69
C ASP A 377 6.93 50.36 -19.64
N ASP A 378 5.81 49.74 -20.03
CA ASP A 378 4.46 50.34 -19.95
C ASP A 378 3.82 50.26 -18.56
N ALA A 379 4.39 49.49 -17.60
CA ALA A 379 3.80 49.28 -16.29
C ALA A 379 3.59 50.57 -15.49
N GLY A 380 4.50 51.56 -15.67
CA GLY A 380 4.38 52.86 -15.07
C GLY A 380 3.12 53.63 -15.48
N ASP A 381 2.77 53.59 -16.77
CA ASP A 381 1.57 54.23 -17.28
C ASP A 381 0.30 53.49 -16.85
N VAL A 382 0.34 52.15 -16.73
CA VAL A 382 -0.74 51.35 -16.20
C VAL A 382 -1.00 51.69 -14.74
N LEU A 383 0.06 51.76 -13.92
CA LEU A 383 -0.03 52.09 -12.49
C LEU A 383 -0.63 53.47 -12.26
N ARG A 384 -0.11 54.52 -12.93
CA ARG A 384 -0.62 55.91 -12.80
C ARG A 384 -2.10 56.01 -13.16
N ARG A 385 -2.53 55.34 -14.23
CA ARG A 385 -3.91 55.38 -14.68
C ARG A 385 -4.85 54.67 -13.72
N LEU A 386 -4.42 53.56 -13.11
CA LEU A 386 -5.24 52.77 -12.17
C LEU A 386 -5.23 53.36 -10.76
N SER A 387 -4.22 54.18 -10.37
CA SER A 387 -4.22 54.87 -9.08
C SER A 387 -5.03 56.19 -9.09
N GLU A 388 -5.39 56.74 -10.26
CA GLU A 388 -6.19 57.96 -10.41
C GLU A 388 -7.69 57.65 -10.61
N ALA A 389 -8.09 56.39 -10.75
CA ALA A 389 -9.46 55.96 -11.06
C ALA A 389 -10.25 55.55 -9.82
#